data_acad8b8ea93b415ce9dff990bda7536e
#
_entry.id   acad8b8ea93b415ce9dff990bda7536e
#
_cell.length_a   1.000
_cell.length_b   1.000
_cell.length_c   1.000
_cell.angle_alpha   90.00
_cell.angle_beta   90.00
_cell.angle_gamma   90.00
#
_symmetry.space_group_name_H-M   'P 1'
#
loop_
_entity.id
_entity.type
_entity.pdbx_description
1 polymer ?
#
loop_
_entity_poly.entity_id
_entity_poly.type
_entity_poly.pdbx_seq_one_letter_code
_entity_poly.pdbx_strand_id
1 'polypeptide(L)'
;MRRSDLVQHKEKENGRIDRTSQIVFGERQHLLRVLDSLEGTQLPIARMQQERRTLEELIHARTRELNQINTAWDEKIGLVLSAEAKPEMLEKLAKQAPEEDYYMLRLISEHPRTNAKTLGKLAKHPYGAIRENVARHPNADATTLTYLSKDKTQPLWYLVAFNPNTPSPLQRKLRDRLKRLGESQPTR
;
A
#
# COMPACT_ATOMS: atom_id res chain seq x y z
N MET A 1 23.59 -1.68 15.18
CA MET A 1 22.54 -1.77 14.16
C MET A 1 23.04 -0.99 12.96
N ARG A 2 23.28 -1.66 11.81
CA ARG A 2 23.86 -1.00 10.62
C ARG A 2 22.78 -0.16 9.95
N ARG A 3 23.19 0.88 9.23
CA ARG A 3 22.26 1.80 8.52
C ARG A 3 21.35 1.05 7.50
N SER A 4 21.86 -0.06 6.94
CA SER A 4 21.12 -1.00 6.08
C SER A 4 19.95 -1.69 6.81
N ASP A 5 20.14 -2.03 8.10
CA ASP A 5 19.13 -2.75 8.89
C ASP A 5 17.95 -1.84 9.26
N LEU A 6 18.21 -0.54 9.43
CA LEU A 6 17.19 0.48 9.67
C LEU A 6 16.31 0.74 8.43
N VAL A 7 16.91 0.73 7.24
CA VAL A 7 16.17 0.87 5.98
C VAL A 7 15.30 -0.36 5.74
N GLN A 8 15.84 -1.57 5.93
CA GLN A 8 15.07 -2.81 5.80
C GLN A 8 13.92 -2.92 6.81
N HIS A 9 14.11 -2.43 8.04
CA HIS A 9 13.06 -2.44 9.05
C HIS A 9 11.91 -1.50 8.70
N LYS A 10 12.21 -0.28 8.25
CA LYS A 10 11.20 0.68 7.76
C LYS A 10 10.46 0.17 6.53
N GLU A 11 11.14 -0.50 5.63
CA GLU A 11 10.56 -1.06 4.40
C GLU A 11 9.64 -2.24 4.68
N LYS A 12 9.97 -3.11 5.64
CA LYS A 12 9.11 -4.21 6.09
C LYS A 12 7.85 -3.74 6.84
N GLU A 13 7.97 -2.71 7.68
CA GLU A 13 6.83 -2.19 8.45
C GLU A 13 5.77 -1.53 7.57
N ASN A 14 6.12 -0.98 6.41
CA ASN A 14 5.22 -0.16 5.60
C ASN A 14 4.63 -0.87 4.37
N GLY A 15 5.00 -2.11 4.06
CA GLY A 15 4.54 -2.81 2.84
C GLY A 15 4.87 -2.05 1.54
N ARG A 16 6.00 -1.35 1.55
CA ARG A 16 6.27 -0.14 0.78
C ARG A 16 6.98 -0.33 -0.54
N ILE A 17 7.45 -1.52 -0.84
CA ILE A 17 8.36 -1.69 -1.96
C ILE A 17 7.57 -2.05 -3.21
N ASP A 18 7.42 -1.08 -4.13
CA ASP A 18 7.01 -1.41 -5.49
C ASP A 18 8.08 -2.30 -6.17
N ARG A 19 7.69 -2.92 -7.27
CA ARG A 19 8.55 -3.88 -7.98
C ARG A 19 9.87 -3.26 -8.44
N THR A 20 9.86 -1.97 -8.79
CA THR A 20 11.06 -1.23 -9.24
C THR A 20 12.03 -1.01 -8.08
N SER A 21 11.53 -0.58 -6.93
CA SER A 21 12.34 -0.42 -5.71
C SER A 21 12.95 -1.75 -5.27
N GLN A 22 12.19 -2.86 -5.36
CA GLN A 22 12.70 -4.19 -5.04
C GLN A 22 13.86 -4.61 -5.93
N ILE A 23 13.76 -4.36 -7.24
CA ILE A 23 14.81 -4.69 -8.21
C ILE A 23 16.07 -3.87 -7.90
N VAL A 24 15.95 -2.54 -7.79
CA VAL A 24 17.09 -1.64 -7.53
C VAL A 24 17.75 -1.95 -6.20
N PHE A 25 16.95 -2.24 -5.17
CA PHE A 25 17.47 -2.68 -3.86
C PHE A 25 18.20 -4.01 -3.96
N GLY A 26 17.65 -4.99 -4.66
CA GLY A 26 18.28 -6.30 -4.87
C GLY A 26 19.62 -6.19 -5.60
N GLU A 27 19.67 -5.39 -6.66
CA GLU A 27 20.92 -5.14 -7.41
C GLU A 27 21.98 -4.46 -6.53
N ARG A 28 21.59 -3.46 -5.75
CA ARG A 28 22.52 -2.80 -4.80
C ARG A 28 23.06 -3.79 -3.77
N GLN A 29 22.24 -4.65 -3.20
CA GLN A 29 22.67 -5.67 -2.24
C GLN A 29 23.61 -6.70 -2.88
N HIS A 30 23.36 -7.04 -4.14
CA HIS A 30 24.27 -7.91 -4.90
C HIS A 30 25.64 -7.27 -5.07
N LEU A 31 25.70 -6.01 -5.50
CA LEU A 31 26.96 -5.26 -5.67
C LEU A 31 27.74 -5.15 -4.37
N LEU A 32 27.07 -4.93 -3.23
CA LEU A 32 27.74 -4.90 -1.92
C LEU A 32 28.39 -6.25 -1.57
N ARG A 33 27.70 -7.37 -1.85
CA ARG A 33 28.28 -8.71 -1.62
C ARG A 33 29.47 -8.99 -2.52
N VAL A 34 29.42 -8.54 -3.78
CA VAL A 34 30.56 -8.66 -4.70
C VAL A 34 31.74 -7.84 -4.20
N LEU A 35 31.51 -6.61 -3.73
CA LEU A 35 32.55 -5.76 -3.16
C LEU A 35 33.22 -6.41 -1.95
N ASP A 36 32.42 -6.96 -1.02
CA ASP A 36 32.93 -7.69 0.15
C ASP A 36 33.78 -8.93 -0.26
N SER A 37 33.38 -9.62 -1.35
CA SER A 37 34.09 -10.80 -1.85
C SER A 37 35.46 -10.51 -2.45
N LEU A 38 35.69 -9.27 -2.92
CA LEU A 38 36.99 -8.87 -3.48
C LEU A 38 38.11 -8.83 -2.42
N GLU A 39 37.76 -8.63 -1.15
CA GLU A 39 38.76 -8.57 -0.05
C GLU A 39 39.50 -9.89 0.20
N GLY A 40 38.92 -11.03 -0.26
CA GLY A 40 39.52 -12.36 -0.15
C GLY A 40 40.23 -12.87 -1.42
N THR A 41 40.34 -12.04 -2.48
CA THR A 41 40.89 -12.50 -3.77
C THR A 41 42.41 -12.26 -3.87
N GLN A 42 43.10 -13.17 -4.59
CA GLN A 42 44.55 -13.03 -4.90
C GLN A 42 44.79 -12.24 -6.20
N LEU A 43 43.96 -11.25 -6.50
CA LEU A 43 44.13 -10.39 -7.67
C LEU A 43 45.29 -9.39 -7.48
N PRO A 44 45.97 -8.97 -8.57
CA PRO A 44 46.93 -7.86 -8.48
C PRO A 44 46.30 -6.63 -7.88
N ILE A 45 47.00 -5.96 -6.93
CA ILE A 45 46.50 -4.84 -6.15
C ILE A 45 45.86 -3.75 -7.03
N ALA A 46 46.50 -3.39 -8.14
CA ALA A 46 46.01 -2.38 -9.07
C ALA A 46 44.64 -2.76 -9.69
N ARG A 47 44.46 -4.03 -10.04
CA ARG A 47 43.21 -4.54 -10.60
C ARG A 47 42.11 -4.58 -9.56
N MET A 48 42.44 -5.02 -8.35
CA MET A 48 41.48 -5.02 -7.23
C MET A 48 41.01 -3.61 -6.90
N GLN A 49 41.92 -2.64 -6.88
CA GLN A 49 41.60 -1.23 -6.66
C GLN A 49 40.69 -0.67 -7.76
N GLN A 50 40.92 -1.03 -9.01
CA GLN A 50 40.09 -0.59 -10.13
C GLN A 50 38.66 -1.20 -10.05
N GLU A 51 38.55 -2.50 -9.83
CA GLU A 51 37.26 -3.18 -9.68
C GLU A 51 36.48 -2.63 -8.49
N ARG A 52 37.14 -2.39 -7.37
CA ARG A 52 36.54 -1.78 -6.19
C ARG A 52 35.95 -0.40 -6.48
N ARG A 53 36.70 0.50 -7.15
CA ARG A 53 36.17 1.83 -7.54
C ARG A 53 34.94 1.73 -8.42
N THR A 54 34.96 0.87 -9.42
CA THR A 54 33.82 0.66 -10.32
C THR A 54 32.57 0.19 -9.55
N LEU A 55 32.74 -0.75 -8.61
CA LEU A 55 31.64 -1.24 -7.77
C LEU A 55 31.11 -0.16 -6.83
N GLU A 56 31.99 0.64 -6.22
CA GLU A 56 31.60 1.76 -5.35
C GLU A 56 30.78 2.80 -6.14
N GLU A 57 31.17 3.15 -7.37
CA GLU A 57 30.43 4.05 -8.25
C GLU A 57 29.03 3.50 -8.59
N LEU A 58 28.91 2.21 -8.91
CA LEU A 58 27.63 1.56 -9.17
C LEU A 58 26.74 1.53 -7.93
N ILE A 59 27.30 1.23 -6.75
CA ILE A 59 26.59 1.26 -5.47
C ILE A 59 26.05 2.66 -5.19
N HIS A 60 26.86 3.69 -5.42
CA HIS A 60 26.42 5.08 -5.25
C HIS A 60 25.31 5.46 -6.23
N ALA A 61 25.39 5.03 -7.49
CA ALA A 61 24.36 5.27 -8.49
C ALA A 61 23.03 4.62 -8.06
N ARG A 62 23.02 3.35 -7.66
CA ARG A 62 21.84 2.63 -7.19
C ARG A 62 21.28 3.21 -5.89
N THR A 63 22.13 3.72 -5.01
CA THR A 63 21.69 4.41 -3.79
C THR A 63 20.94 5.71 -4.11
N ARG A 64 21.45 6.50 -5.07
CA ARG A 64 20.76 7.73 -5.52
C ARG A 64 19.41 7.41 -6.13
N GLU A 65 19.33 6.39 -6.98
CA GLU A 65 18.08 5.96 -7.63
C GLU A 65 17.03 5.54 -6.58
N LEU A 66 17.40 4.73 -5.59
CA LEU A 66 16.52 4.35 -4.47
C LEU A 66 16.02 5.57 -3.68
N ASN A 67 16.91 6.54 -3.41
CA ASN A 67 16.51 7.74 -2.69
C ASN A 67 15.49 8.56 -3.49
N GLN A 68 15.65 8.66 -4.81
CA GLN A 68 14.67 9.35 -5.68
C GLN A 68 13.30 8.65 -5.68
N ILE A 69 13.28 7.32 -5.79
CA ILE A 69 12.03 6.53 -5.73
C ILE A 69 11.35 6.72 -4.38
N ASN A 70 12.09 6.64 -3.28
CA ASN A 70 11.55 6.82 -1.93
C ASN A 70 11.00 8.23 -1.73
N THR A 71 11.71 9.28 -2.17
CA THR A 71 11.24 10.66 -2.08
C THR A 71 9.92 10.85 -2.85
N ALA A 72 9.85 10.37 -4.09
CA ALA A 72 8.63 10.48 -4.90
C ALA A 72 7.44 9.73 -4.28
N TRP A 73 7.70 8.62 -3.59
CA TRP A 73 6.65 7.89 -2.87
C TRP A 73 6.21 8.65 -1.61
N ASP A 74 7.16 9.20 -0.82
CA ASP A 74 6.86 10.00 0.37
C ASP A 74 6.02 11.24 0.03
N GLU A 75 6.31 11.88 -1.10
CA GLU A 75 5.50 12.99 -1.62
C GLU A 75 4.06 12.55 -1.91
N LYS A 76 3.87 11.40 -2.58
CA LYS A 76 2.53 10.86 -2.86
C LYS A 76 1.75 10.54 -1.57
N ILE A 77 2.42 9.94 -0.58
CA ILE A 77 1.80 9.70 0.73
C ILE A 77 1.44 11.00 1.43
N GLY A 78 2.34 11.99 1.41
CA GLY A 78 2.05 13.32 1.95
C GLY A 78 0.81 13.96 1.33
N LEU A 79 0.65 13.83 0.00
CA LEU A 79 -0.53 14.30 -0.72
C LEU A 79 -1.81 13.57 -0.27
N VAL A 80 -1.75 12.24 -0.08
CA VAL A 80 -2.92 11.46 0.39
C VAL A 80 -3.28 11.80 1.83
N LEU A 81 -2.29 12.02 2.70
CA LEU A 81 -2.53 12.35 4.11
C LEU A 81 -3.00 13.79 4.32
N SER A 82 -2.89 14.64 3.29
CA SER A 82 -3.34 16.03 3.37
C SER A 82 -4.86 16.14 3.46
N ALA A 83 -5.36 16.85 4.46
CA ALA A 83 -6.79 17.18 4.56
C ALA A 83 -7.34 17.93 3.32
N GLU A 84 -6.45 18.57 2.56
CA GLU A 84 -6.77 19.32 1.34
C GLU A 84 -6.72 18.45 0.06
N ALA A 85 -6.46 17.14 0.20
CA ALA A 85 -6.43 16.22 -0.94
C ALA A 85 -7.73 16.30 -1.77
N LYS A 86 -7.59 16.57 -3.06
CA LYS A 86 -8.75 16.64 -3.98
C LYS A 86 -9.20 15.23 -4.40
N PRO A 87 -10.51 14.98 -4.53
CA PRO A 87 -11.03 13.66 -4.96
C PRO A 87 -10.41 13.15 -6.28
N GLU A 88 -10.18 14.06 -7.24
CA GLU A 88 -9.60 13.73 -8.55
C GLU A 88 -8.14 13.25 -8.41
N MET A 89 -7.40 13.85 -7.47
CA MET A 89 -6.02 13.44 -7.17
C MET A 89 -5.99 12.07 -6.52
N LEU A 90 -6.87 11.81 -5.55
CA LEU A 90 -7.01 10.49 -4.93
C LEU A 90 -7.39 9.42 -5.96
N GLU A 91 -8.30 9.73 -6.89
CA GLU A 91 -8.64 8.84 -8.01
C GLU A 91 -7.44 8.57 -8.91
N LYS A 92 -6.65 9.61 -9.23
CA LYS A 92 -5.44 9.47 -10.05
C LYS A 92 -4.40 8.58 -9.36
N LEU A 93 -4.13 8.81 -8.08
CA LEU A 93 -3.20 8.00 -7.30
C LEU A 93 -3.67 6.54 -7.18
N ALA A 94 -4.96 6.31 -6.93
CA ALA A 94 -5.54 4.96 -6.88
C ALA A 94 -5.48 4.22 -8.23
N LYS A 95 -5.45 4.93 -9.37
CA LYS A 95 -5.27 4.33 -10.69
C LYS A 95 -3.82 4.01 -11.00
N GLN A 96 -2.89 4.80 -10.49
CA GLN A 96 -1.46 4.67 -10.74
C GLN A 96 -0.78 3.72 -9.76
N ALA A 97 -1.35 3.52 -8.57
CA ALA A 97 -0.83 2.59 -7.59
C ALA A 97 -0.95 1.15 -8.12
N PRO A 98 0.13 0.37 -8.09
CA PRO A 98 0.05 -1.06 -8.35
C PRO A 98 -0.85 -1.74 -7.31
N GLU A 99 -1.44 -2.89 -7.67
CA GLU A 99 -2.37 -3.61 -6.79
C GLU A 99 -1.70 -4.07 -5.49
N GLU A 100 -0.40 -4.32 -5.55
CA GLU A 100 0.45 -4.71 -4.42
C GLU A 100 0.78 -3.55 -3.47
N ASP A 101 0.58 -2.30 -3.89
CA ASP A 101 0.76 -1.11 -3.02
C ASP A 101 -0.47 -0.93 -2.11
N TYR A 102 -0.73 -1.97 -1.30
CA TYR A 102 -1.88 -2.00 -0.40
C TYR A 102 -1.87 -0.83 0.60
N TYR A 103 -0.70 -0.30 0.97
CA TYR A 103 -0.60 0.80 1.92
C TYR A 103 -1.17 2.10 1.35
N MET A 104 -0.77 2.47 0.12
CA MET A 104 -1.33 3.62 -0.59
C MET A 104 -2.83 3.47 -0.80
N LEU A 105 -3.26 2.30 -1.31
CA LEU A 105 -4.66 2.03 -1.59
C LEU A 105 -5.52 2.00 -0.31
N ARG A 106 -4.96 1.52 0.80
CA ARG A 106 -5.59 1.57 2.11
C ARG A 106 -5.78 3.01 2.56
N LEU A 107 -4.75 3.86 2.54
CA LEU A 107 -4.86 5.27 2.91
C LEU A 107 -5.92 5.99 2.06
N ILE A 108 -5.94 5.73 0.74
CA ILE A 108 -6.97 6.29 -0.14
C ILE A 108 -8.37 5.78 0.25
N SER A 109 -8.51 4.50 0.62
CA SER A 109 -9.80 3.95 1.04
C SER A 109 -10.34 4.52 2.35
N GLU A 110 -9.45 5.02 3.20
CA GLU A 110 -9.78 5.67 4.48
C GLU A 110 -10.01 7.18 4.34
N HIS A 111 -9.52 7.81 3.26
CA HIS A 111 -9.53 9.25 3.13
C HIS A 111 -10.94 9.82 2.92
N PRO A 112 -11.42 10.78 3.75
CA PRO A 112 -12.82 11.23 3.76
C PRO A 112 -13.29 11.86 2.45
N ARG A 113 -12.37 12.37 1.61
CA ARG A 113 -12.70 12.96 0.30
C ARG A 113 -12.62 11.96 -0.85
N THR A 114 -12.38 10.67 -0.58
CA THR A 114 -12.41 9.66 -1.65
C THR A 114 -13.81 9.54 -2.22
N ASN A 115 -13.93 9.66 -3.56
CA ASN A 115 -15.21 9.65 -4.25
C ASN A 115 -15.76 8.22 -4.42
N ALA A 116 -17.09 8.12 -4.63
CA ALA A 116 -17.79 6.84 -4.80
C ALA A 116 -17.22 5.99 -5.93
N LYS A 117 -16.75 6.60 -7.03
CA LYS A 117 -16.17 5.90 -8.17
C LYS A 117 -14.86 5.18 -7.80
N THR A 118 -13.99 5.83 -7.03
CA THR A 118 -12.75 5.23 -6.52
C THR A 118 -13.06 4.13 -5.52
N LEU A 119 -13.99 4.37 -4.58
CA LEU A 119 -14.44 3.37 -3.62
C LEU A 119 -15.04 2.13 -4.32
N GLY A 120 -15.83 2.31 -5.38
CA GLY A 120 -16.37 1.21 -6.17
C GLY A 120 -15.32 0.31 -6.81
N LYS A 121 -14.14 0.86 -7.17
CA LYS A 121 -12.99 0.08 -7.63
C LYS A 121 -12.32 -0.65 -6.48
N LEU A 122 -12.05 0.06 -5.38
CA LEU A 122 -11.40 -0.48 -4.19
C LEU A 122 -12.24 -1.56 -3.49
N ALA A 123 -13.55 -1.54 -3.66
CA ALA A 123 -14.47 -2.60 -3.18
C ALA A 123 -14.16 -3.98 -3.77
N LYS A 124 -13.46 -4.06 -4.90
CA LYS A 124 -13.07 -5.31 -5.57
C LYS A 124 -11.65 -5.75 -5.27
N HIS A 125 -10.92 -4.99 -4.47
CA HIS A 125 -9.53 -5.26 -4.16
C HIS A 125 -9.39 -6.60 -3.41
N PRO A 126 -8.37 -7.44 -3.70
CA PRO A 126 -8.18 -8.73 -3.04
C PRO A 126 -7.96 -8.58 -1.52
N TYR A 127 -7.37 -7.48 -1.08
CA TYR A 127 -7.07 -7.24 0.32
C TYR A 127 -8.31 -6.83 1.13
N GLY A 128 -8.70 -7.68 2.09
CA GLY A 128 -9.94 -7.52 2.86
C GLY A 128 -10.04 -6.21 3.65
N ALA A 129 -8.92 -5.71 4.21
CA ALA A 129 -8.93 -4.46 4.97
C ALA A 129 -9.31 -3.25 4.11
N ILE A 130 -8.93 -3.22 2.81
CA ILE A 130 -9.34 -2.16 1.89
C ILE A 130 -10.85 -2.23 1.64
N ARG A 131 -11.41 -3.43 1.44
CA ARG A 131 -12.85 -3.60 1.26
C ARG A 131 -13.64 -3.25 2.52
N GLU A 132 -13.06 -3.53 3.69
CA GLU A 132 -13.65 -3.14 4.98
C GLU A 132 -13.74 -1.62 5.13
N ASN A 133 -12.67 -0.89 4.81
CA ASN A 133 -12.67 0.57 4.80
C ASN A 133 -13.75 1.11 3.87
N VAL A 134 -13.87 0.56 2.66
CA VAL A 134 -14.93 0.95 1.71
C VAL A 134 -16.31 0.69 2.29
N ALA A 135 -16.56 -0.44 2.96
CA ALA A 135 -17.85 -0.74 3.58
C ALA A 135 -18.24 0.25 4.68
N ARG A 136 -17.26 0.80 5.39
CA ARG A 136 -17.47 1.85 6.44
C ARG A 136 -17.54 3.26 5.87
N HIS A 137 -17.05 3.48 4.63
CA HIS A 137 -16.83 4.82 4.11
C HIS A 137 -18.15 5.57 3.83
N PRO A 138 -18.28 6.83 4.29
CA PRO A 138 -19.54 7.59 4.13
C PRO A 138 -19.85 7.94 2.67
N ASN A 139 -18.88 7.95 1.76
CA ASN A 139 -19.08 8.22 0.34
C ASN A 139 -19.28 6.94 -0.50
N ALA A 140 -19.32 5.76 0.11
CA ALA A 140 -19.64 4.54 -0.62
C ALA A 140 -21.08 4.58 -1.11
N ASP A 141 -21.29 4.29 -2.40
CA ASP A 141 -22.61 4.32 -2.98
C ASP A 141 -23.41 3.02 -2.74
N ALA A 142 -24.72 3.08 -2.99
CA ALA A 142 -25.63 1.96 -2.80
C ALA A 142 -25.23 0.70 -3.59
N THR A 143 -24.66 0.87 -4.78
CA THR A 143 -24.20 -0.22 -5.64
C THR A 143 -23.00 -0.94 -5.03
N THR A 144 -22.01 -0.16 -4.60
CA THR A 144 -20.81 -0.66 -3.92
C THR A 144 -21.16 -1.40 -2.62
N LEU A 145 -22.04 -0.82 -1.81
CA LEU A 145 -22.48 -1.44 -0.55
C LEU A 145 -23.27 -2.73 -0.80
N THR A 146 -24.12 -2.76 -1.83
CA THR A 146 -24.83 -3.98 -2.23
C THR A 146 -23.85 -5.08 -2.69
N TYR A 147 -22.80 -4.71 -3.39
CA TYR A 147 -21.73 -5.65 -3.77
C TYR A 147 -21.04 -6.21 -2.53
N LEU A 148 -20.54 -5.35 -1.62
CA LEU A 148 -19.83 -5.75 -0.41
C LEU A 148 -20.68 -6.56 0.57
N SER A 149 -22.00 -6.37 0.58
CA SER A 149 -22.92 -7.18 1.41
C SER A 149 -22.91 -8.67 1.07
N LYS A 150 -22.43 -9.02 -0.12
CA LYS A 150 -22.33 -10.39 -0.66
C LYS A 150 -20.90 -10.94 -0.65
N ASP A 151 -19.95 -10.23 -0.02
CA ASP A 151 -18.57 -10.68 0.05
C ASP A 151 -18.48 -12.07 0.70
N LYS A 152 -17.87 -13.02 -0.03
CA LYS A 152 -17.73 -14.41 0.42
C LYS A 152 -16.46 -14.68 1.20
N THR A 153 -15.45 -13.82 1.01
CA THR A 153 -14.12 -13.98 1.62
C THR A 153 -14.03 -13.34 2.99
N GLN A 154 -14.87 -12.33 3.23
CA GLN A 154 -14.94 -11.61 4.50
C GLN A 154 -16.39 -11.19 4.78
N PRO A 155 -16.93 -11.40 5.98
CA PRO A 155 -18.31 -11.08 6.29
C PRO A 155 -18.51 -9.56 6.49
N LEU A 156 -18.42 -8.77 5.42
CA LEU A 156 -18.58 -7.30 5.47
C LEU A 156 -20.04 -6.84 5.63
N TRP A 157 -21.00 -7.74 5.51
CA TRP A 157 -22.44 -7.42 5.54
C TRP A 157 -22.87 -6.69 6.81
N TYR A 158 -22.20 -6.94 7.95
CA TYR A 158 -22.51 -6.24 9.21
C TYR A 158 -22.09 -4.76 9.16
N LEU A 159 -20.96 -4.42 8.51
CA LEU A 159 -20.55 -3.03 8.30
C LEU A 159 -21.52 -2.31 7.37
N VAL A 160 -21.91 -2.99 6.29
CA VAL A 160 -22.89 -2.47 5.34
C VAL A 160 -24.23 -2.20 6.03
N ALA A 161 -24.65 -3.01 7.02
CA ALA A 161 -25.90 -2.79 7.76
C ALA A 161 -25.96 -1.43 8.49
N PHE A 162 -24.81 -0.84 8.82
CA PHE A 162 -24.71 0.43 9.54
C PHE A 162 -24.28 1.61 8.65
N ASN A 163 -23.90 1.36 7.40
CA ASN A 163 -23.57 2.45 6.50
C ASN A 163 -24.84 3.24 6.10
N PRO A 164 -24.82 4.60 6.21
CA PRO A 164 -25.99 5.42 5.95
C PRO A 164 -26.48 5.34 4.49
N ASN A 165 -25.59 5.05 3.54
CA ASN A 165 -25.92 4.97 2.12
C ASN A 165 -26.40 3.58 1.69
N THR A 166 -26.52 2.63 2.63
CA THR A 166 -27.08 1.31 2.32
C THR A 166 -28.56 1.43 1.98
N PRO A 167 -29.02 0.86 0.85
CA PRO A 167 -30.44 0.88 0.49
C PRO A 167 -31.32 0.37 1.63
N SER A 168 -32.41 1.11 1.96
CA SER A 168 -33.26 0.81 3.11
C SER A 168 -33.78 -0.63 3.17
N PRO A 169 -34.18 -1.27 2.07
CA PRO A 169 -34.59 -2.68 2.10
C PRO A 169 -33.45 -3.62 2.48
N LEU A 170 -32.25 -3.38 1.94
CA LEU A 170 -31.07 -4.16 2.25
C LEU A 170 -30.66 -3.94 3.71
N GLN A 171 -30.63 -2.70 4.16
CA GLN A 171 -30.26 -2.31 5.52
C GLN A 171 -31.17 -3.00 6.54
N ARG A 172 -32.50 -3.00 6.33
CA ARG A 172 -33.45 -3.67 7.18
C ARG A 172 -33.16 -5.17 7.24
N LYS A 173 -33.01 -5.83 6.08
CA LYS A 173 -32.68 -7.26 6.00
C LYS A 173 -31.39 -7.62 6.77
N LEU A 174 -30.36 -6.80 6.65
CA LEU A 174 -29.07 -7.05 7.32
C LEU A 174 -29.17 -6.81 8.84
N ARG A 175 -29.90 -5.78 9.28
CA ARG A 175 -30.14 -5.52 10.72
C ARG A 175 -31.02 -6.61 11.36
N ASP A 176 -31.99 -7.14 10.64
CA ASP A 176 -32.78 -8.27 11.13
C ASP A 176 -31.96 -9.56 11.24
N ARG A 177 -30.96 -9.72 10.35
CA ARG A 177 -29.97 -10.80 10.48
C ARG A 177 -29.11 -10.64 11.73
N LEU A 178 -28.60 -9.42 12.02
CA LEU A 178 -27.83 -9.11 13.24
C LEU A 178 -28.63 -9.44 14.50
N LYS A 179 -29.89 -9.00 14.57
CA LYS A 179 -30.76 -9.30 15.73
C LYS A 179 -30.92 -10.80 15.96
N ARG A 180 -31.08 -11.58 14.89
CA ARG A 180 -31.19 -13.06 14.99
C ARG A 180 -29.92 -13.74 15.47
N LEU A 181 -28.76 -13.16 15.19
CA LEU A 181 -27.45 -13.66 15.61
C LEU A 181 -27.03 -13.18 17.03
N GLY A 182 -27.82 -12.28 17.65
CA GLY A 182 -27.50 -11.68 18.95
C GLY A 182 -26.32 -10.71 18.91
N GLU A 183 -25.92 -10.28 17.73
CA GLU A 183 -24.77 -9.40 17.55
C GLU A 183 -25.19 -7.93 17.72
N SER A 184 -24.47 -7.22 18.57
CA SER A 184 -24.58 -5.76 18.77
C SER A 184 -23.75 -5.00 17.72
N GLN A 185 -23.93 -3.66 17.67
CA GLN A 185 -23.19 -2.79 16.75
C GLN A 185 -21.67 -3.00 16.85
N PRO A 186 -20.94 -2.98 15.70
CA PRO A 186 -19.48 -2.95 15.73
C PRO A 186 -19.02 -1.68 16.47
N THR A 187 -18.20 -1.86 17.49
CA THR A 187 -17.52 -0.75 18.18
C THR A 187 -16.64 0.00 17.19
N ARG A 188 -16.66 1.33 17.28
CA ARG A 188 -15.85 2.25 16.45
C ARG A 188 -14.36 2.10 16.73
#